data_4e23283d942865a7f9a4e7c4dc7b461f
#
_entry.id   4e23283d942865a7f9a4e7c4dc7b461f
#
_cell.length_a   1.000
_cell.length_b   1.000
_cell.length_c   1.000
_cell.angle_alpha   90.00
_cell.angle_beta   90.00
_cell.angle_gamma   90.00
#
_symmetry.space_group_name_H-M   'P 1'
#
loop_
_entity.id
_entity.type
_entity.pdbx_description
1 polymer ?
#
loop_
_entity_poly.entity_id
_entity_poly.type
_entity_poly.pdbx_seq_one_letter_code
_entity_poly.pdbx_strand_id
1 'polypeptide(L)'
;MLYRNRNGVPEVFLVHPGGPYWAKKDLGVWSIPKGMFEPGEEALDAARREFREETGFTPPDGPFEPLGSIAQPNGKVVEIWSVCADCDPASLRSQTIRVEWPPRSGRKQEFPEVDRAAWFGFEEAHRRILPGQRGFLTALERALK
;
A
#
# COMPACT_ATOMS: atom_id res chain seq x y z
N MET A 1 0.04 6.84 2.52
CA MET A 1 -0.09 5.97 3.70
C MET A 1 -1.21 6.48 4.58
N LEU A 2 -2.25 5.67 4.80
CA LEU A 2 -3.31 6.00 5.74
C LEU A 2 -2.90 5.61 7.16
N TYR A 3 -3.24 6.45 8.11
CA TYR A 3 -3.13 6.10 9.52
C TYR A 3 -4.36 6.59 10.27
N ARG A 4 -4.61 5.99 11.41
CA ARG A 4 -5.69 6.38 12.31
C ARG A 4 -5.25 6.21 13.75
N ASN A 5 -5.94 6.89 14.68
CA ASN A 5 -5.79 6.65 16.11
C ASN A 5 -6.99 5.85 16.59
N ARG A 6 -6.73 4.74 17.25
CA ARG A 6 -7.77 3.93 17.86
C ARG A 6 -7.49 3.80 19.34
N ASN A 7 -8.33 4.45 20.16
CA ASN A 7 -8.14 4.50 21.62
C ASN A 7 -6.77 5.03 22.02
N GLY A 8 -6.27 6.04 21.30
CA GLY A 8 -4.97 6.65 21.57
C GLY A 8 -3.78 5.89 20.98
N VAL A 9 -4.03 4.75 20.31
CA VAL A 9 -2.97 3.95 19.68
C VAL A 9 -3.00 4.18 18.17
N PRO A 10 -1.89 4.67 17.57
CA PRO A 10 -1.84 4.85 16.13
C PRO A 10 -1.74 3.52 15.40
N GLU A 11 -2.46 3.43 14.29
CA GLU A 11 -2.45 2.27 13.41
C GLU A 11 -2.25 2.72 11.97
N VAL A 12 -1.60 1.88 11.16
CA VAL A 12 -1.39 2.12 9.73
C VAL A 12 -2.11 1.08 8.90
N PHE A 13 -2.56 1.52 7.73
CA PHE A 13 -3.28 0.67 6.78
C PHE A 13 -2.29 0.09 5.77
N LEU A 14 -2.23 -1.23 5.68
CA LEU A 14 -1.38 -1.95 4.75
C LEU A 14 -2.20 -2.89 3.90
N VAL A 15 -1.71 -3.18 2.70
CA VAL A 15 -2.34 -4.10 1.75
C VAL A 15 -1.45 -5.30 1.49
N HIS A 16 -2.08 -6.45 1.29
CA HIS A 16 -1.38 -7.70 1.00
C HIS A 16 -1.41 -7.96 -0.50
N PRO A 17 -0.27 -8.32 -1.12
CA PRO A 17 -0.24 -8.57 -2.55
C PRO A 17 -1.08 -9.80 -2.90
N GLY A 18 -1.86 -9.66 -3.98
CA GLY A 18 -2.69 -10.73 -4.48
C GLY A 18 -1.94 -11.65 -5.44
N GLY A 19 -2.60 -12.71 -5.85
CA GLY A 19 -2.06 -13.68 -6.77
C GLY A 19 -1.47 -14.91 -6.08
N PRO A 20 -1.20 -15.97 -6.86
CA PRO A 20 -0.86 -17.27 -6.31
C PRO A 20 0.53 -17.33 -5.65
N TYR A 21 1.46 -16.44 -6.05
CA TYR A 21 2.81 -16.43 -5.50
C TYR A 21 2.87 -15.93 -4.06
N TRP A 22 1.90 -15.12 -3.65
CA TRP A 22 1.91 -14.42 -2.36
C TRP A 22 0.87 -14.93 -1.36
N ALA A 23 -0.07 -15.77 -1.83
CA ALA A 23 -1.25 -16.17 -1.05
C ALA A 23 -0.93 -16.71 0.34
N LYS A 24 0.18 -17.43 0.50
CA LYS A 24 0.58 -18.05 1.77
C LYS A 24 1.67 -17.29 2.50
N LYS A 25 2.11 -16.15 1.98
CA LYS A 25 3.15 -15.33 2.62
C LYS A 25 2.50 -14.22 3.43
N ASP A 26 3.12 -13.85 4.53
CA ASP A 26 2.56 -12.88 5.46
C ASP A 26 3.61 -11.87 5.94
N LEU A 27 4.69 -12.31 6.57
CA LEU A 27 5.70 -11.40 7.09
C LEU A 27 6.57 -10.83 5.97
N GLY A 28 6.80 -9.52 6.01
CA GLY A 28 7.70 -8.85 5.07
C GLY A 28 7.16 -8.69 3.66
N VAL A 29 5.86 -8.89 3.44
CA VAL A 29 5.27 -8.81 2.09
C VAL A 29 4.16 -7.76 1.95
N TRP A 30 3.63 -7.26 3.06
CA TRP A 30 2.61 -6.21 3.03
C TRP A 30 3.21 -4.90 2.56
N SER A 31 2.39 -4.03 2.02
CA SER A 31 2.83 -2.80 1.39
C SER A 31 1.90 -1.63 1.71
N ILE A 32 2.47 -0.43 1.69
CA ILE A 32 1.69 0.79 1.60
C ILE A 32 1.04 0.81 0.22
N PRO A 33 -0.26 1.14 0.08
CA PRO A 33 -0.85 1.36 -1.23
C PRO A 33 -0.08 2.47 -1.95
N LYS A 34 0.50 2.14 -3.10
CA LYS A 34 1.37 3.05 -3.84
C LYS A 34 1.44 2.66 -5.30
N GLY A 35 1.90 3.59 -6.12
CA GLY A 35 2.15 3.31 -7.52
C GLY A 35 3.07 4.35 -8.14
N MET A 36 3.37 4.15 -9.40
CA MET A 36 4.28 5.01 -10.15
C MET A 36 3.51 6.10 -10.89
N PHE A 37 4.20 7.21 -11.17
CA PHE A 37 3.63 8.30 -11.93
C PHE A 37 3.37 7.88 -13.38
N GLU A 38 2.23 8.30 -13.92
CA GLU A 38 2.03 8.33 -15.34
C GLU A 38 2.74 9.59 -15.92
N PRO A 39 3.17 9.56 -17.18
CA PRO A 39 3.76 10.76 -17.79
C PRO A 39 2.83 11.96 -17.67
N GLY A 40 3.36 13.09 -17.17
CA GLY A 40 2.59 14.31 -16.97
C GLY A 40 1.68 14.36 -15.76
N GLU A 41 1.67 13.29 -14.95
CA GLU A 41 0.85 13.21 -13.74
C GLU A 41 1.59 13.80 -12.54
N GLU A 42 0.87 14.61 -11.73
CA GLU A 42 1.41 15.08 -10.47
C GLU A 42 1.55 13.93 -9.47
N ALA A 43 2.59 13.97 -8.63
CA ALA A 43 2.90 12.89 -7.71
C ALA A 43 1.75 12.58 -6.73
N LEU A 44 1.09 13.60 -6.20
CA LEU A 44 -0.03 13.39 -5.28
C LEU A 44 -1.24 12.80 -6.00
N ASP A 45 -1.50 13.24 -7.23
CA ASP A 45 -2.59 12.68 -8.04
C ASP A 45 -2.33 11.22 -8.36
N ALA A 46 -1.07 10.86 -8.64
CA ALA A 46 -0.66 9.47 -8.82
C ALA A 46 -0.93 8.64 -7.57
N ALA A 47 -0.56 9.15 -6.40
CA ALA A 47 -0.79 8.47 -5.13
C ALA A 47 -2.28 8.23 -4.88
N ARG A 48 -3.13 9.23 -5.17
CA ARG A 48 -4.58 9.12 -5.01
C ARG A 48 -5.18 8.12 -5.99
N ARG A 49 -4.72 8.14 -7.24
CA ARG A 49 -5.17 7.20 -8.27
C ARG A 49 -4.82 5.77 -7.89
N GLU A 50 -3.57 5.52 -7.54
CA GLU A 50 -3.11 4.18 -7.15
C GLU A 50 -3.82 3.66 -5.91
N PHE A 51 -4.07 4.51 -4.93
CA PHE A 51 -4.84 4.14 -3.75
C PHE A 51 -6.23 3.64 -4.14
N ARG A 52 -6.91 4.37 -5.04
CA ARG A 52 -8.24 3.97 -5.52
C ARG A 52 -8.20 2.65 -6.29
N GLU A 53 -7.21 2.48 -7.16
CA GLU A 53 -7.06 1.26 -7.96
C GLU A 53 -6.76 0.04 -7.10
N GLU A 54 -5.91 0.18 -6.10
CA GLU A 54 -5.50 -0.92 -5.23
C GLU A 54 -6.54 -1.27 -4.17
N THR A 55 -7.33 -0.32 -3.71
CA THR A 55 -8.23 -0.53 -2.58
C THR A 55 -9.71 -0.39 -2.91
N GLY A 56 -10.04 0.33 -3.97
CA GLY A 56 -11.43 0.67 -4.29
C GLY A 56 -12.01 1.79 -3.43
N PHE A 57 -11.24 2.30 -2.46
CA PHE A 57 -11.70 3.39 -1.62
C PHE A 57 -11.47 4.74 -2.29
N THR A 58 -12.37 5.68 -2.00
CA THR A 58 -12.17 7.08 -2.39
C THR A 58 -11.07 7.65 -1.49
N PRO A 59 -9.99 8.22 -2.08
CA PRO A 59 -8.95 8.85 -1.27
C PRO A 59 -9.53 9.99 -0.43
N PRO A 60 -9.07 10.17 0.81
CA PRO A 60 -9.51 11.30 1.63
C PRO A 60 -9.04 12.63 1.02
N ASP A 61 -9.68 13.73 1.42
CA ASP A 61 -9.34 15.06 0.91
C ASP A 61 -8.03 15.62 1.48
N GLY A 62 -7.53 15.05 2.55
CA GLY A 62 -6.30 15.51 3.18
C GLY A 62 -6.56 16.03 4.59
N PRO A 63 -5.62 16.76 5.20
CA PRO A 63 -4.33 17.16 4.59
C PRO A 63 -3.38 16.00 4.38
N PHE A 64 -2.59 16.11 3.30
CA PHE A 64 -1.56 15.13 2.98
C PHE A 64 -0.19 15.69 3.38
N GLU A 65 0.56 14.92 4.18
CA GLU A 65 1.90 15.31 4.63
C GLU A 65 2.96 14.46 3.93
N PRO A 66 3.96 15.07 3.28
CA PRO A 66 5.03 14.29 2.63
C PRO A 66 5.83 13.50 3.66
N LEU A 67 6.10 12.23 3.36
CA LEU A 67 6.94 11.37 4.19
C LEU A 67 8.30 11.09 3.56
N GLY A 68 8.44 11.26 2.26
CA GLY A 68 9.67 10.98 1.55
C GLY A 68 9.44 10.21 0.27
N SER A 69 10.51 9.66 -0.29
CA SER A 69 10.47 8.94 -1.55
C SER A 69 11.29 7.66 -1.49
N ILE A 70 10.96 6.71 -2.37
CA ILE A 70 11.70 5.47 -2.58
C ILE A 70 12.16 5.41 -4.03
N ALA A 71 13.43 5.08 -4.26
CA ALA A 71 13.92 4.70 -5.58
C ALA A 71 13.68 3.20 -5.76
N GLN A 72 13.04 2.83 -6.86
CA GLN A 72 12.82 1.43 -7.20
C GLN A 72 14.00 0.87 -7.99
N PRO A 73 14.15 -0.48 -8.05
CA PRO A 73 15.27 -1.08 -8.80
C PRO A 73 15.34 -0.66 -10.28
N ASN A 74 14.19 -0.28 -10.87
CA ASN A 74 14.15 0.20 -12.26
C ASN A 74 14.53 1.67 -12.42
N GLY A 75 14.97 2.35 -11.34
CA GLY A 75 15.34 3.75 -11.35
C GLY A 75 14.19 4.73 -11.16
N LYS A 76 12.95 4.24 -11.12
CA LYS A 76 11.79 5.10 -10.89
C LYS A 76 11.65 5.46 -9.42
N VAL A 77 11.08 6.63 -9.15
CA VAL A 77 10.90 7.15 -7.79
C VAL A 77 9.42 7.18 -7.45
N VAL A 78 9.07 6.70 -6.26
CA VAL A 78 7.71 6.77 -5.72
C VAL A 78 7.71 7.70 -4.53
N GLU A 79 6.85 8.70 -4.53
CA GLU A 79 6.68 9.62 -3.40
C GLU A 79 5.53 9.16 -2.53
N ILE A 80 5.70 9.28 -1.21
CA ILE A 80 4.74 8.82 -0.21
C ILE A 80 4.26 9.99 0.64
N TRP A 81 2.95 10.06 0.84
CA TRP A 81 2.31 11.01 1.75
C TRP A 81 1.59 10.25 2.85
N SER A 82 1.45 10.89 4.00
CA SER A 82 0.58 10.38 5.07
C SER A 82 -0.71 11.18 5.11
N VAL A 83 -1.78 10.54 5.52
CA VAL A 83 -3.07 11.17 5.73
C VAL A 83 -3.83 10.43 6.83
N CYS A 84 -4.46 11.19 7.72
CA CYS A 84 -5.28 10.62 8.78
C CYS A 84 -6.69 10.37 8.23
N ALA A 85 -7.07 9.09 8.18
CA ALA A 85 -8.40 8.71 7.69
C ALA A 85 -8.71 7.28 8.14
N ASP A 86 -9.97 6.90 8.06
CA ASP A 86 -10.41 5.56 8.40
C ASP A 86 -11.08 4.90 7.19
N CYS A 87 -11.05 3.59 7.14
CA CYS A 87 -11.77 2.80 6.15
C CYS A 87 -11.94 1.38 6.68
N ASP A 88 -12.93 0.68 6.14
CA ASP A 88 -13.21 -0.70 6.50
C ASP A 88 -12.47 -1.65 5.57
N PRO A 89 -11.44 -2.39 6.06
CA PRO A 89 -10.70 -3.32 5.22
C PRO A 89 -11.57 -4.38 4.54
N ALA A 90 -12.71 -4.73 5.16
CA ALA A 90 -13.62 -5.71 4.58
C ALA A 90 -14.30 -5.22 3.29
N SER A 91 -14.29 -3.91 3.04
CA SER A 91 -14.87 -3.32 1.83
C SER A 91 -13.85 -3.17 0.70
N LEU A 92 -12.68 -3.75 0.84
CA LEU A 92 -11.61 -3.69 -0.16
C LEU A 92 -12.09 -4.19 -1.53
N ARG A 93 -11.78 -3.44 -2.59
CA ARG A 93 -12.05 -3.82 -3.98
C ARG A 93 -10.87 -3.40 -4.85
N SER A 94 -9.94 -4.30 -5.02
CA SER A 94 -8.75 -4.05 -5.83
C SER A 94 -9.06 -4.28 -7.32
N GLN A 95 -8.35 -3.57 -8.20
CA GLN A 95 -8.29 -3.95 -9.60
C GLN A 95 -7.60 -5.31 -9.73
N THR A 96 -7.77 -5.95 -10.89
CA THR A 96 -7.17 -7.27 -11.14
C THR A 96 -5.88 -7.15 -11.95
N ILE A 97 -5.03 -8.16 -11.80
CA ILE A 97 -3.83 -8.35 -12.60
C ILE A 97 -3.91 -9.72 -13.29
N ARG A 98 -3.22 -9.86 -14.41
CA ARG A 98 -3.14 -11.13 -15.11
C ARG A 98 -1.79 -11.79 -14.83
N VAL A 99 -1.82 -13.02 -14.34
CA VAL A 99 -0.63 -13.77 -13.96
C VAL A 99 -0.67 -15.11 -14.69
N GLU A 100 0.48 -15.51 -15.25
CA GLU A 100 0.61 -16.86 -15.82
C GLU A 100 0.61 -17.87 -14.67
N TRP A 101 -0.40 -18.71 -14.63
CA TRP A 101 -0.53 -19.72 -13.59
C TRP A 101 -1.24 -20.96 -14.14
N PRO A 102 -0.76 -22.19 -13.93
CA PRO A 102 0.54 -22.49 -13.30
C PRO A 102 1.74 -21.92 -14.07
N PRO A 103 2.93 -21.85 -13.42
CA PRO A 103 4.13 -21.36 -14.12
C PRO A 103 4.40 -22.15 -15.40
N ARG A 104 4.77 -21.44 -16.47
CA ARG A 104 5.09 -22.00 -17.78
C ARG A 104 3.91 -22.74 -18.45
N SER A 105 2.69 -22.50 -18.01
CA SER A 105 1.51 -23.15 -18.60
C SER A 105 0.99 -22.46 -19.86
N GLY A 106 1.40 -21.22 -20.09
CA GLY A 106 0.84 -20.37 -21.14
C GLY A 106 -0.56 -19.86 -20.83
N ARG A 107 -1.09 -20.17 -19.65
CA ARG A 107 -2.43 -19.76 -19.23
C ARG A 107 -2.35 -18.55 -18.31
N LYS A 108 -2.96 -17.44 -18.72
CA LYS A 108 -3.06 -16.25 -17.88
C LYS A 108 -4.39 -16.26 -17.16
N GLN A 109 -4.33 -16.08 -15.84
CA GLN A 109 -5.50 -15.99 -14.99
C GLN A 109 -5.55 -14.63 -14.31
N GLU A 110 -6.75 -14.15 -14.01
CA GLU A 110 -6.94 -12.90 -13.31
C GLU A 110 -6.97 -13.12 -11.80
N PHE A 111 -6.24 -12.28 -11.09
CA PHE A 111 -6.21 -12.24 -9.64
C PHE A 111 -6.35 -10.80 -9.18
N PRO A 112 -6.94 -10.54 -8.00
CA PRO A 112 -6.88 -9.18 -7.46
C PRO A 112 -5.43 -8.79 -7.24
N GLU A 113 -5.08 -7.54 -7.56
CA GLU A 113 -3.74 -7.00 -7.31
C GLU A 113 -3.43 -6.99 -5.82
N VAL A 114 -4.45 -6.67 -5.01
CA VAL A 114 -4.44 -6.71 -3.56
C VAL A 114 -5.56 -7.64 -3.11
N ASP A 115 -5.24 -8.66 -2.33
CA ASP A 115 -6.25 -9.64 -1.93
C ASP A 115 -6.86 -9.36 -0.56
N ARG A 116 -6.20 -8.60 0.28
CA ARG A 116 -6.70 -8.20 1.59
C ARG A 116 -5.97 -6.97 2.11
N ALA A 117 -6.56 -6.32 3.07
CA ALA A 117 -6.00 -5.17 3.74
C ALA A 117 -6.28 -5.27 5.23
N ALA A 118 -5.48 -4.58 6.04
CA ALA A 118 -5.68 -4.55 7.49
C ALA A 118 -5.03 -3.32 8.11
N TRP A 119 -5.49 -3.00 9.31
CA TRP A 119 -4.88 -2.00 10.16
C TRP A 119 -3.92 -2.68 11.14
N PHE A 120 -2.72 -2.12 11.28
CA PHE A 120 -1.70 -2.64 12.20
C PHE A 120 -1.16 -1.51 13.06
N GLY A 121 -0.91 -1.81 14.34
CA GLY A 121 -0.05 -0.96 15.15
C GLY A 121 1.37 -0.97 14.59
N PHE A 122 2.19 0.00 14.98
CA PHE A 122 3.53 0.16 14.37
C PHE A 122 4.44 -1.04 14.56
N GLU A 123 4.40 -1.68 15.73
CA GLU A 123 5.26 -2.86 15.97
C GLU A 123 4.94 -3.98 14.97
N GLU A 124 3.67 -4.32 14.82
CA GLU A 124 3.25 -5.36 13.89
C GLU A 124 3.45 -4.94 12.43
N ALA A 125 3.21 -3.65 12.12
CA ALA A 125 3.42 -3.12 10.78
C ALA A 125 4.89 -3.26 10.34
N HIS A 126 5.85 -3.01 11.24
CA HIS A 126 7.27 -3.18 10.93
C HIS A 126 7.62 -4.63 10.58
N ARG A 127 6.96 -5.59 11.20
CA ARG A 127 7.19 -7.00 10.90
C ARG A 127 6.59 -7.43 9.57
N ARG A 128 5.47 -6.84 9.19
CA ARG A 128 4.69 -7.29 8.03
C ARG A 128 5.04 -6.56 6.74
N ILE A 129 5.48 -5.32 6.83
CA ILE A 129 5.75 -4.49 5.67
C ILE A 129 7.01 -4.94 4.93
N LEU A 130 7.05 -4.69 3.62
CA LEU A 130 8.27 -4.87 2.82
C LEU A 130 9.44 -4.15 3.49
N PRO A 131 10.60 -4.81 3.63
CA PRO A 131 11.75 -4.20 4.32
C PRO A 131 12.14 -2.83 3.76
N GLY A 132 12.06 -2.63 2.45
CA GLY A 132 12.37 -1.36 1.81
C GLY A 132 11.43 -0.22 2.17
N GLN A 133 10.29 -0.51 2.78
CA GLN A 133 9.29 0.50 3.16
C GLN A 133 9.29 0.80 4.66
N ARG A 134 10.10 0.12 5.45
CA ARG A 134 10.15 0.33 6.92
C ARG A 134 10.50 1.75 7.30
N GLY A 135 11.33 2.42 6.50
CA GLY A 135 11.69 3.82 6.75
C GLY A 135 10.49 4.76 6.77
N PHE A 136 9.44 4.47 6.01
CA PHE A 136 8.23 5.29 6.02
C PHE A 136 7.45 5.14 7.31
N LEU A 137 7.42 3.93 7.88
CA LEU A 137 6.81 3.72 9.20
C LEU A 137 7.55 4.53 10.26
N THR A 138 8.87 4.49 10.24
CA THR A 138 9.70 5.26 11.18
C THR A 138 9.46 6.76 11.02
N ALA A 139 9.37 7.24 9.78
CA ALA A 139 9.10 8.66 9.52
C ALA A 139 7.72 9.08 10.05
N LEU A 140 6.71 8.24 9.86
CA LEU A 140 5.37 8.52 10.37
C LEU A 140 5.34 8.51 11.90
N GLU A 141 5.98 7.54 12.54
CA GLU A 141 6.06 7.50 14.00
C GLU A 141 6.65 8.77 14.56
N ARG A 142 7.72 9.29 13.95
CA ARG A 142 8.34 10.55 14.37
C ARG A 142 7.40 11.74 14.16
N ALA A 143 6.67 11.76 13.06
CA ALA A 143 5.75 12.86 12.76
C ALA A 143 4.56 12.90 13.73
N LEU A 144 4.18 11.77 14.31
CA LEU A 144 3.04 11.67 15.23
C LEU A 144 3.41 11.92 16.70
N LYS A 145 4.68 12.10 16.99
CA LYS A 145 5.14 12.40 18.37
C LYS A 145 5.10 13.87 18.69
#